data_c8a26f82323c7623b053d7a4e32383cd
#
_entry.id   c8a26f82323c7623b053d7a4e32383cd
#
_cell.length_a   1.000
_cell.length_b   1.000
_cell.length_c   1.000
_cell.angle_alpha   90.00
_cell.angle_beta   90.00
_cell.angle_gamma   90.00
#
_symmetry.space_group_name_H-M   'P 1'
#
loop_
_entity.id
_entity.type
_entity.pdbx_description
1 polymer ?
#
loop_
_entity_poly.entity_id
_entity_poly.type
_entity_poly.pdbx_seq_one_letter_code
_entity_poly.pdbx_strand_id
1 'polypeptide(L)'
;MANQELSKVDYLHKAENYCARAEHCAADVRRKLFEWGAPEEIYDEIEQNLYKNDFLNDERFCRAYVHDKLEYQHWGRLKIRAGLQALKLPESIIRMALSEIDEEKYISILHHVAAQKKAATQEQLYRFLLQRGFTYDEIKSTIK
;
A
#
# COMPACT_ATOMS: atom_id res chain seq x y z
N MET A 1 10.28 0.31 -40.38
CA MET A 1 10.79 1.39 -39.55
C MET A 1 11.36 0.84 -38.26
N ALA A 2 12.58 1.22 -37.95
CA ALA A 2 13.17 0.83 -36.72
C ALA A 2 12.44 1.47 -35.56
N ASN A 3 12.04 0.68 -34.57
CA ASN A 3 11.53 1.23 -33.33
C ASN A 3 12.66 1.99 -32.66
N GLN A 4 12.40 3.26 -32.32
CA GLN A 4 13.37 4.02 -31.56
C GLN A 4 13.38 3.46 -30.13
N GLU A 5 14.56 3.01 -29.69
CA GLU A 5 14.73 2.65 -28.31
C GLU A 5 14.64 3.90 -27.45
N LEU A 6 13.89 3.82 -26.35
CA LEU A 6 13.83 4.90 -25.40
C LEU A 6 15.17 5.00 -24.67
N SER A 7 15.62 6.21 -24.41
CA SER A 7 16.82 6.47 -23.63
C SER A 7 16.50 6.38 -22.12
N LYS A 8 17.57 6.33 -21.31
CA LYS A 8 17.42 6.39 -19.84
C LYS A 8 16.64 7.63 -19.41
N VAL A 9 16.88 8.79 -20.07
CA VAL A 9 16.16 10.02 -19.77
C VAL A 9 14.68 9.89 -20.08
N ASP A 10 14.33 9.22 -21.18
CA ASP A 10 12.94 8.97 -21.52
C ASP A 10 12.24 8.11 -20.47
N TYR A 11 12.89 7.06 -20.02
CA TYR A 11 12.34 6.20 -18.98
C TYR A 11 12.20 6.94 -17.65
N LEU A 12 13.18 7.80 -17.32
CA LEU A 12 13.10 8.61 -16.12
C LEU A 12 11.88 9.55 -16.18
N HIS A 13 11.67 10.21 -17.31
CA HIS A 13 10.51 11.10 -17.49
C HIS A 13 9.19 10.33 -17.37
N LYS A 14 9.11 9.13 -17.95
CA LYS A 14 7.92 8.30 -17.82
C LYS A 14 7.67 7.94 -16.36
N ALA A 15 8.72 7.61 -15.62
CA ALA A 15 8.62 7.26 -14.21
C ALA A 15 8.21 8.47 -13.37
N GLU A 16 8.77 9.65 -13.65
CA GLU A 16 8.39 10.90 -12.97
C GLU A 16 6.90 11.21 -13.18
N ASN A 17 6.43 11.09 -14.42
CA ASN A 17 5.02 11.31 -14.72
C ASN A 17 4.11 10.31 -14.00
N TYR A 18 4.54 9.06 -13.94
CA TYR A 18 3.81 8.02 -13.21
C TYR A 18 3.69 8.36 -11.73
N CYS A 19 4.80 8.76 -11.11
CA CYS A 19 4.83 9.12 -9.69
C CYS A 19 4.09 10.42 -9.39
N ALA A 20 3.97 11.33 -10.36
CA ALA A 20 3.29 12.60 -10.16
C ALA A 20 1.76 12.46 -10.11
N ARG A 21 1.21 11.38 -10.66
CA ARG A 21 -0.24 11.17 -10.72
C ARG A 21 -0.83 10.64 -9.42
N ALA A 22 -0.06 9.85 -8.69
CA ALA A 22 -0.48 9.26 -7.42
C ALA A 22 0.76 8.78 -6.67
N GLU A 23 0.62 8.53 -5.37
CA GLU A 23 1.73 7.96 -4.60
C GLU A 23 2.05 6.55 -5.07
N HIS A 24 3.32 6.29 -5.30
CA HIS A 24 3.83 4.97 -5.68
C HIS A 24 5.07 4.65 -4.87
N CYS A 25 5.42 3.38 -4.80
CA CYS A 25 6.64 2.92 -4.16
C CYS A 25 7.64 2.45 -5.21
N ALA A 26 8.87 2.16 -4.76
CA ALA A 26 9.93 1.70 -5.66
C ALA A 26 9.53 0.42 -6.40
N ALA A 27 8.83 -0.51 -5.72
CA ALA A 27 8.36 -1.74 -6.36
C ALA A 27 7.42 -1.45 -7.53
N ASP A 28 6.52 -0.47 -7.37
CA ASP A 28 5.62 -0.05 -8.45
C ASP A 28 6.39 0.47 -9.65
N VAL A 29 7.39 1.31 -9.39
CA VAL A 29 8.22 1.88 -10.46
C VAL A 29 8.98 0.80 -11.20
N ARG A 30 9.58 -0.16 -10.47
CA ARG A 30 10.32 -1.27 -11.10
C ARG A 30 9.42 -2.12 -11.97
N ARG A 31 8.19 -2.38 -11.53
CA ARG A 31 7.21 -3.10 -12.33
C ARG A 31 6.89 -2.34 -13.62
N LYS A 32 6.72 -1.02 -13.52
CA LYS A 32 6.44 -0.18 -14.69
C LYS A 32 7.62 -0.15 -15.65
N LEU A 33 8.84 -0.03 -15.14
CA LEU A 33 10.03 -0.07 -15.98
C LEU A 33 10.11 -1.39 -16.76
N PHE A 34 9.80 -2.49 -16.08
CA PHE A 34 9.76 -3.79 -16.73
C PHE A 34 8.68 -3.84 -17.82
N GLU A 35 7.47 -3.37 -17.52
CA GLU A 35 6.36 -3.33 -18.50
C GLU A 35 6.70 -2.47 -19.72
N TRP A 36 7.44 -1.38 -19.51
CA TRP A 36 7.84 -0.49 -20.58
C TRP A 36 9.04 -1.02 -21.39
N GLY A 37 9.63 -2.11 -20.96
CA GLY A 37 10.78 -2.69 -21.64
C GLY A 37 12.11 -2.03 -21.33
N ALA A 38 12.21 -1.32 -20.21
CA ALA A 38 13.46 -0.66 -19.81
C ALA A 38 14.52 -1.71 -19.47
N PRO A 39 15.80 -1.48 -19.83
CA PRO A 39 16.87 -2.38 -19.42
C PRO A 39 17.05 -2.35 -17.90
N GLU A 40 17.27 -3.52 -17.32
CA GLU A 40 17.38 -3.65 -15.87
C GLU A 40 18.54 -2.84 -15.30
N GLU A 41 19.58 -2.62 -16.09
CA GLU A 41 20.79 -1.88 -15.68
C GLU A 41 20.51 -0.44 -15.25
N ILE A 42 19.40 0.14 -15.70
CA ILE A 42 19.07 1.54 -15.36
C ILE A 42 18.07 1.66 -14.20
N TYR A 43 17.55 0.56 -13.67
CA TYR A 43 16.52 0.58 -12.62
C TYR A 43 17.00 1.30 -11.37
N ASP A 44 18.19 0.94 -10.87
CA ASP A 44 18.71 1.54 -9.63
C ASP A 44 18.91 3.04 -9.77
N GLU A 45 19.46 3.48 -10.89
CA GLU A 45 19.71 4.90 -11.13
C GLU A 45 18.42 5.69 -11.20
N ILE A 46 17.42 5.17 -11.90
CA ILE A 46 16.11 5.81 -11.98
C ILE A 46 15.47 5.89 -10.61
N GLU A 47 15.49 4.80 -9.86
CA GLU A 47 14.93 4.77 -8.51
C GLU A 47 15.59 5.82 -7.61
N GLN A 48 16.93 5.90 -7.63
CA GLN A 48 17.66 6.87 -6.83
C GLN A 48 17.32 8.31 -7.22
N ASN A 49 17.18 8.58 -8.51
CA ASN A 49 16.77 9.90 -8.98
C ASN A 49 15.38 10.28 -8.47
N LEU A 50 14.46 9.34 -8.50
CA LEU A 50 13.09 9.58 -8.03
C LEU A 50 13.05 9.89 -6.54
N TYR A 51 13.82 9.18 -5.73
CA TYR A 51 13.94 9.48 -4.30
C TYR A 51 14.60 10.84 -4.06
N LYS A 52 15.68 11.10 -4.76
CA LYS A 52 16.44 12.35 -4.61
C LYS A 52 15.57 13.57 -4.91
N ASN A 53 14.71 13.49 -5.91
CA ASN A 53 13.86 14.58 -6.35
C ASN A 53 12.44 14.51 -5.77
N ASP A 54 12.25 13.70 -4.76
CA ASP A 54 11.02 13.56 -3.98
C ASP A 54 9.81 13.06 -4.77
N PHE A 55 10.04 12.40 -5.89
CA PHE A 55 8.98 11.67 -6.59
C PHE A 55 8.61 10.37 -5.85
N LEU A 56 9.57 9.77 -5.15
CA LEU A 56 9.35 8.63 -4.28
C LEU A 56 9.68 9.04 -2.84
N ASN A 57 8.81 8.65 -1.91
CA ASN A 57 8.99 8.91 -0.49
C ASN A 57 8.23 7.81 0.26
N ASP A 58 8.97 6.93 0.93
CA ASP A 58 8.39 5.75 1.57
C ASP A 58 7.42 6.10 2.69
N GLU A 59 7.71 7.14 3.48
CA GLU A 59 6.80 7.58 4.54
C GLU A 59 5.49 8.09 3.97
N ARG A 60 5.58 8.94 2.96
CA ARG A 60 4.41 9.50 2.30
C ARG A 60 3.58 8.40 1.65
N PHE A 61 4.24 7.43 0.99
CA PHE A 61 3.56 6.29 0.39
C PHE A 61 2.84 5.46 1.44
N CYS A 62 3.51 5.11 2.54
CA CYS A 62 2.91 4.28 3.58
C CYS A 62 1.71 4.96 4.21
N ARG A 63 1.78 6.27 4.48
CA ARG A 63 0.63 7.00 5.02
C ARG A 63 -0.56 6.99 4.07
N ALA A 64 -0.30 7.23 2.79
CA ALA A 64 -1.36 7.19 1.78
C ALA A 64 -1.95 5.80 1.64
N TYR A 65 -1.12 4.76 1.66
CA TYR A 65 -1.56 3.37 1.57
C TYR A 65 -2.44 3.00 2.77
N VAL A 66 -1.99 3.31 3.97
CA VAL A 66 -2.76 3.04 5.20
C VAL A 66 -4.11 3.74 5.14
N HIS A 67 -4.12 5.01 4.79
CA HIS A 67 -5.35 5.80 4.68
C HIS A 67 -6.33 5.17 3.69
N ASP A 68 -5.85 4.85 2.50
CA ASP A 68 -6.68 4.30 1.44
C ASP A 68 -7.27 2.93 1.83
N LYS A 69 -6.42 2.04 2.34
CA LYS A 69 -6.85 0.69 2.68
C LYS A 69 -7.79 0.65 3.89
N LEU A 70 -7.55 1.52 4.86
CA LEU A 70 -8.40 1.61 6.03
C LEU A 70 -9.74 2.29 5.70
N GLU A 71 -9.68 3.48 5.08
CA GLU A 71 -10.86 4.33 4.87
C GLU A 71 -11.77 3.83 3.76
N TYR A 72 -11.20 3.32 2.68
CA TYR A 72 -11.99 2.95 1.50
C TYR A 72 -12.11 1.45 1.33
N GLN A 73 -11.06 0.69 1.62
CA GLN A 73 -11.10 -0.76 1.50
C GLN A 73 -11.54 -1.44 2.80
N HIS A 74 -11.50 -0.72 3.92
CA HIS A 74 -11.87 -1.22 5.24
C HIS A 74 -11.05 -2.44 5.65
N TRP A 75 -9.73 -2.37 5.42
CA TRP A 75 -8.81 -3.43 5.86
C TRP A 75 -8.38 -3.19 7.30
N GLY A 76 -8.16 -4.27 8.04
CA GLY A 76 -7.53 -4.19 9.35
C GLY A 76 -6.01 -4.07 9.23
N ARG A 77 -5.36 -3.77 10.36
CA ARG A 77 -3.91 -3.51 10.42
C ARG A 77 -3.07 -4.65 9.86
N LEU A 78 -3.44 -5.91 10.13
CA LEU A 78 -2.66 -7.06 9.66
C LEU A 78 -2.60 -7.13 8.14
N LYS A 79 -3.73 -6.90 7.48
CA LYS A 79 -3.77 -6.95 6.02
C LYS A 79 -3.02 -5.76 5.40
N ILE A 80 -3.15 -4.59 6.01
CA ILE A 80 -2.42 -3.39 5.56
C ILE A 80 -0.91 -3.64 5.69
N ARG A 81 -0.47 -4.15 6.85
CA ARG A 81 0.94 -4.47 7.08
C ARG A 81 1.45 -5.46 6.04
N ALA A 82 0.71 -6.54 5.81
CA ALA A 82 1.10 -7.57 4.85
C ALA A 82 1.26 -6.99 3.44
N GLY A 83 0.36 -6.10 3.04
CA GLY A 83 0.46 -5.43 1.74
C GLY A 83 1.71 -4.57 1.61
N LEU A 84 2.04 -3.80 2.64
CA LEU A 84 3.23 -2.97 2.65
C LEU A 84 4.52 -3.82 2.68
N GLN A 85 4.51 -4.91 3.43
CA GLN A 85 5.63 -5.84 3.46
C GLN A 85 5.88 -6.48 2.09
N ALA A 86 4.80 -6.84 1.40
CA ALA A 86 4.90 -7.41 0.05
C ALA A 86 5.50 -6.42 -0.94
N LEU A 87 5.30 -5.13 -0.73
CA LEU A 87 5.88 -4.06 -1.53
C LEU A 87 7.30 -3.70 -1.06
N LYS A 88 7.81 -4.39 -0.06
CA LYS A 88 9.18 -4.25 0.47
C LYS A 88 9.48 -2.89 1.08
N LEU A 89 8.49 -2.25 1.67
CA LEU A 89 8.71 -1.03 2.44
C LEU A 89 9.47 -1.38 3.73
N PRO A 90 10.30 -0.46 4.24
CA PRO A 90 11.04 -0.70 5.49
C PRO A 90 10.10 -0.89 6.69
N GLU A 91 10.40 -1.87 7.54
CA GLU A 91 9.54 -2.21 8.67
C GLU A 91 9.34 -1.03 9.64
N SER A 92 10.38 -0.22 9.86
CA SER A 92 10.28 0.95 10.72
C SER A 92 9.25 1.96 10.21
N ILE A 93 9.19 2.14 8.89
CA ILE A 93 8.25 3.07 8.27
C ILE A 93 6.84 2.50 8.29
N ILE A 94 6.69 1.20 8.04
CA ILE A 94 5.40 0.51 8.15
C ILE A 94 4.84 0.68 9.55
N ARG A 95 5.67 0.43 10.58
CA ARG A 95 5.26 0.53 11.98
C ARG A 95 4.82 1.94 12.33
N MET A 96 5.58 2.93 11.87
CA MET A 96 5.25 4.34 12.10
C MET A 96 3.89 4.68 11.48
N ALA A 97 3.67 4.30 10.23
CA ALA A 97 2.41 4.61 9.54
C ALA A 97 1.21 3.95 10.22
N LEU A 98 1.37 2.69 10.65
CA LEU A 98 0.30 1.99 11.37
C LEU A 98 0.03 2.60 12.75
N SER A 99 1.07 3.11 13.41
CA SER A 99 0.92 3.73 14.74
C SER A 99 0.16 5.05 14.69
N GLU A 100 0.08 5.68 13.53
CA GLU A 100 -0.62 6.95 13.34
C GLU A 100 -2.13 6.78 13.13
N ILE A 101 -2.62 5.54 13.03
CA ILE A 101 -4.05 5.28 12.88
C ILE A 101 -4.78 5.73 14.14
N ASP A 102 -5.82 6.54 13.96
CA ASP A 102 -6.69 6.94 15.07
C ASP A 102 -7.49 5.73 15.56
N GLU A 103 -7.37 5.39 16.85
CA GLU A 103 -7.96 4.19 17.41
C GLU A 103 -9.49 4.22 17.37
N GLU A 104 -10.10 5.37 17.68
CA GLU A 104 -11.55 5.49 17.64
C GLU A 104 -12.10 5.27 16.23
N LYS A 105 -11.42 5.82 15.25
CA LYS A 105 -11.77 5.64 13.85
C LYS A 105 -11.63 4.17 13.43
N TYR A 106 -10.55 3.53 13.86
CA TYR A 106 -10.30 2.13 13.55
C TYR A 106 -11.42 1.24 14.10
N ILE A 107 -11.80 1.45 15.36
CA ILE A 107 -12.89 0.72 15.99
C ILE A 107 -14.22 0.98 15.28
N SER A 108 -14.47 2.23 14.89
CA SER A 108 -15.67 2.60 14.15
C SER A 108 -15.76 1.85 12.82
N ILE A 109 -14.64 1.74 12.10
CA ILE A 109 -14.58 1.00 10.85
C ILE A 109 -14.86 -0.48 11.08
N LEU A 110 -14.28 -1.06 12.12
CA LEU A 110 -14.52 -2.47 12.48
C LEU A 110 -16.01 -2.72 12.73
N HIS A 111 -16.65 -1.85 13.53
CA HIS A 111 -18.09 -1.94 13.79
C HIS A 111 -18.90 -1.82 12.49
N HIS A 112 -18.53 -0.91 11.62
CA HIS A 112 -19.20 -0.70 10.34
C HIS A 112 -19.14 -1.94 9.46
N VAL A 113 -17.94 -2.53 9.34
CA VAL A 113 -17.73 -3.73 8.53
C VAL A 113 -18.52 -4.91 9.12
N ALA A 114 -18.48 -5.06 10.44
CA ALA A 114 -19.21 -6.14 11.12
C ALA A 114 -20.71 -6.00 10.92
N ALA A 115 -21.24 -4.78 11.00
CA ALA A 115 -22.68 -4.52 10.85
C ALA A 115 -23.16 -4.79 9.42
N GLN A 116 -22.31 -4.60 8.41
CA GLN A 116 -22.68 -4.84 7.03
C GLN A 116 -22.67 -6.31 6.65
N LYS A 117 -21.93 -7.13 7.39
CA LYS A 117 -21.85 -8.57 7.11
C LYS A 117 -23.07 -9.29 7.69
N LYS A 118 -23.86 -9.89 6.84
CA LYS A 118 -24.98 -10.73 7.25
C LYS A 118 -24.48 -12.14 7.50
N ALA A 119 -23.88 -12.34 8.65
CA ALA A 119 -23.38 -13.64 9.05
C ALA A 119 -24.45 -14.42 9.82
N ALA A 120 -24.60 -15.71 9.53
CA ALA A 120 -25.55 -16.56 10.22
C ALA A 120 -25.06 -16.94 11.62
N THR A 121 -23.74 -16.97 11.82
CA THR A 121 -23.14 -17.34 13.09
C THR A 121 -22.02 -16.40 13.46
N GLN A 122 -21.69 -16.33 14.76
CA GLN A 122 -20.55 -15.56 15.25
C GLN A 122 -19.24 -16.05 14.62
N GLU A 123 -19.11 -17.37 14.45
CA GLU A 123 -17.92 -17.96 13.82
C GLU A 123 -17.72 -17.43 12.40
N GLN A 124 -18.79 -17.35 11.61
CA GLN A 124 -18.72 -16.81 10.26
C GLN A 124 -18.33 -15.34 10.25
N LEU A 125 -18.84 -14.57 11.20
CA LEU A 125 -18.49 -13.16 11.34
C LEU A 125 -17.02 -12.99 11.67
N TYR A 126 -16.51 -13.76 12.62
CA TYR A 126 -15.09 -13.70 13.02
C TYR A 126 -14.19 -14.07 11.86
N ARG A 127 -14.51 -15.13 11.13
CA ARG A 127 -13.74 -15.57 9.97
C ARG A 127 -13.69 -14.46 8.92
N PHE A 128 -14.80 -13.82 8.66
CA PHE A 128 -14.87 -12.71 7.71
C PHE A 128 -13.98 -11.54 8.13
N LEU A 129 -14.06 -11.14 9.40
CA LEU A 129 -13.27 -10.02 9.93
C LEU A 129 -11.78 -10.33 9.96
N LEU A 130 -11.42 -11.58 10.29
CA LEU A 130 -10.01 -12.02 10.25
C LEU A 130 -9.47 -11.93 8.83
N GLN A 131 -10.26 -12.32 7.81
CA GLN A 131 -9.85 -12.22 6.41
C GLN A 131 -9.67 -10.77 5.97
N ARG A 132 -10.37 -9.83 6.61
CA ARG A 132 -10.23 -8.39 6.34
C ARG A 132 -8.99 -7.80 7.02
N GLY A 133 -8.32 -8.57 7.85
CA GLY A 133 -7.08 -8.13 8.48
C GLY A 133 -7.20 -7.65 9.92
N PHE A 134 -8.37 -7.81 10.54
CA PHE A 134 -8.52 -7.50 11.97
C PHE A 134 -8.02 -8.68 12.80
N THR A 135 -7.44 -8.40 13.97
CA THR A 135 -6.96 -9.46 14.83
C THR A 135 -8.10 -10.05 15.65
N TYR A 136 -7.91 -11.29 16.13
CA TYR A 136 -8.88 -11.91 17.00
C TYR A 136 -9.15 -11.05 18.25
N ASP A 137 -8.08 -10.52 18.86
CA ASP A 137 -8.21 -9.70 20.05
C ASP A 137 -8.98 -8.41 19.79
N GLU A 138 -8.73 -7.76 18.64
CA GLU A 138 -9.47 -6.56 18.23
C GLU A 138 -10.95 -6.87 18.07
N ILE A 139 -11.25 -7.97 17.40
CA ILE A 139 -12.64 -8.37 17.16
C ILE A 139 -13.33 -8.68 18.49
N LYS A 140 -12.70 -9.49 19.33
CA LYS A 140 -13.27 -9.92 20.61
C LYS A 140 -13.55 -8.75 21.55
N SER A 141 -12.63 -7.77 21.60
CA SER A 141 -12.80 -6.61 22.47
C SER A 141 -13.80 -5.60 21.95
N THR A 142 -14.07 -5.60 20.65
CA THR A 142 -14.94 -4.62 20.00
C THR A 142 -16.34 -5.17 19.74
N ILE A 143 -16.45 -6.39 19.26
CA ILE A 143 -17.72 -7.04 18.93
C ILE A 143 -18.16 -7.91 20.09
N LYS A 144 -19.24 -7.55 20.72
CA LYS A 144 -19.79 -8.31 21.86
C LYS A 144 -21.06 -9.04 21.48
#